data_1b228febd12ea4ae07b136de8c26053c
#
_entry.id   1b228febd12ea4ae07b136de8c26053c
#
_cell.length_a   1.000
_cell.length_b   1.000
_cell.length_c   1.000
_cell.angle_alpha   90.00
_cell.angle_beta   90.00
_cell.angle_gamma   90.00
#
_symmetry.space_group_name_H-M   'P 1'
#
loop_
_entity.id
_entity.type
_entity.pdbx_description
1 polymer ?
#
loop_
_entity_poly.entity_id
_entity_poly.type
_entity_poly.pdbx_seq_one_letter_code
_entity_poly.pdbx_strand_id
1 'polypeptide(L)'
;MPISVGEPAPWFTAESTTNPKYHFQSVAGRYVFLSFIKSARDPAGRRVLEDLATYRTVFNDEFCCFFGVSIDPDDQQTSRLKEQIPGIRFFWDFDLNISEKFGVIEGDRYRQCTYIIDERLRVFAVIPFGSQPENHLAILMAILSRLPEIPPPQPASVQAPILVVPRVFEPEFCQELIAYYNLHGGDESGFMREVEGRTIGIQDPTFKRRRDQNIFDERLQQAAIIRIHDRLVPEIHKAFQFKATRIERHIVACYDGKSGGFFRPHRDNTTKGTVHRKFAVSLNLNTGQYQGGLLRFPEFGRQTYTAPAGGAVVFSCSLLHEATPVTQGLRYAYLPFLYDDDAAKIREMNLQFLG
;
A
#
# COMPACT_ATOMS: atom_id res chain seq x y z
N MET A 1 -1.15 -9.82 16.42
CA MET A 1 -2.21 -10.01 15.39
C MET A 1 -1.55 -10.38 14.08
N PRO A 2 -2.16 -11.24 13.26
CA PRO A 2 -1.63 -11.57 11.93
C PRO A 2 -1.56 -10.34 11.05
N ILE A 3 -0.53 -10.28 10.21
CA ILE A 3 -0.33 -9.17 9.28
C ILE A 3 -1.30 -9.33 8.12
N SER A 4 -1.96 -8.25 7.74
CA SER A 4 -3.01 -8.22 6.73
C SER A 4 -2.47 -7.87 5.34
N VAL A 5 -3.26 -8.17 4.31
CA VAL A 5 -2.97 -7.75 2.94
C VAL A 5 -2.82 -6.22 2.86
N GLY A 6 -1.78 -5.78 2.16
CA GLY A 6 -1.44 -4.37 2.02
C GLY A 6 -0.52 -3.81 3.10
N GLU A 7 -0.29 -4.53 4.21
CA GLU A 7 0.67 -4.11 5.21
C GLU A 7 2.12 -4.43 4.78
N PRO A 8 3.12 -3.67 5.26
CA PRO A 8 4.52 -4.02 5.04
C PRO A 8 4.88 -5.31 5.78
N ALA A 9 5.63 -6.19 5.14
CA ALA A 9 6.21 -7.36 5.77
C ALA A 9 7.28 -6.92 6.79
N PRO A 10 7.30 -7.48 8.00
CA PRO A 10 8.31 -7.15 9.02
C PRO A 10 9.72 -7.46 8.52
N TRP A 11 10.63 -6.56 8.82
CA TRP A 11 12.05 -6.82 8.62
C TRP A 11 12.60 -7.64 9.77
N PHE A 12 13.42 -8.62 9.42
CA PHE A 12 14.10 -9.46 10.39
C PHE A 12 15.45 -9.93 9.88
N THR A 13 16.28 -10.37 10.81
CA THR A 13 17.53 -11.08 10.52
C THR A 13 17.48 -12.41 11.24
N ALA A 14 17.74 -13.49 10.51
CA ALA A 14 17.70 -14.84 11.05
C ALA A 14 18.73 -15.74 10.39
N GLU A 15 19.03 -16.87 11.02
CA GLU A 15 19.79 -17.93 10.39
C GLU A 15 18.96 -18.63 9.31
N SER A 16 19.59 -18.92 8.18
CA SER A 16 18.99 -19.67 7.09
C SER A 16 19.92 -20.81 6.64
N THR A 17 19.43 -21.69 5.78
CA THR A 17 20.22 -22.76 5.18
C THR A 17 21.44 -22.27 4.40
N THR A 18 21.46 -21.01 3.96
CA THR A 18 22.57 -20.45 3.16
C THR A 18 23.41 -19.40 3.86
N ASN A 19 22.88 -18.82 4.96
CA ASN A 19 23.54 -17.69 5.62
C ASN A 19 23.16 -17.64 7.10
N PRO A 20 24.14 -17.65 8.03
CA PRO A 20 23.85 -17.59 9.48
C PRO A 20 23.25 -16.25 9.92
N LYS A 21 23.32 -15.21 9.08
CA LYS A 21 22.78 -13.89 9.35
C LYS A 21 22.11 -13.29 8.10
N TYR A 22 21.03 -13.93 7.68
CA TYR A 22 20.27 -13.50 6.51
C TYR A 22 19.37 -12.31 6.84
N HIS A 23 19.52 -11.21 6.13
CA HIS A 23 18.66 -10.04 6.23
C HIS A 23 17.48 -10.18 5.27
N PHE A 24 16.28 -10.45 5.78
CA PHE A 24 15.09 -10.70 4.96
C PHE A 24 14.78 -9.57 3.98
N GLN A 25 14.95 -8.31 4.38
CA GLN A 25 14.69 -7.16 3.51
C GLN A 25 15.57 -7.11 2.25
N SER A 26 16.64 -7.89 2.19
CA SER A 26 17.51 -7.97 1.00
C SER A 26 16.86 -8.70 -0.18
N VAL A 27 15.71 -9.34 0.02
CA VAL A 27 14.97 -10.03 -1.06
C VAL A 27 14.03 -9.11 -1.84
N ALA A 28 13.96 -7.82 -1.50
CA ALA A 28 13.16 -6.84 -2.24
C ALA A 28 13.47 -6.85 -3.74
N GLY A 29 12.49 -6.46 -4.55
CA GLY A 29 12.61 -6.44 -6.01
C GLY A 29 12.10 -7.72 -6.70
N ARG A 30 11.58 -8.69 -5.95
CA ARG A 30 10.98 -9.93 -6.45
C ARG A 30 9.81 -10.35 -5.60
N TYR A 31 8.97 -11.28 -6.11
CA TYR A 31 7.93 -11.91 -5.30
C TYR A 31 8.55 -12.92 -4.34
N VAL A 32 8.04 -12.95 -3.11
CA VAL A 32 8.52 -13.85 -2.06
C VAL A 32 7.37 -14.70 -1.54
N PHE A 33 7.55 -16.01 -1.54
CA PHE A 33 6.69 -16.95 -0.85
C PHE A 33 7.35 -17.33 0.48
N LEU A 34 6.86 -16.72 1.57
CA LEU A 34 7.31 -17.03 2.93
C LEU A 34 6.32 -18.00 3.57
N SER A 35 6.72 -19.26 3.69
CA SER A 35 5.84 -20.38 4.06
C SER A 35 6.17 -20.87 5.47
N PHE A 36 5.24 -20.69 6.39
CA PHE A 36 5.34 -21.15 7.79
C PHE A 36 4.96 -22.63 7.87
N ILE A 37 5.93 -23.50 7.59
CA ILE A 37 5.73 -24.96 7.49
C ILE A 37 5.68 -25.66 8.83
N LYS A 38 6.11 -25.00 9.92
CA LYS A 38 6.28 -25.56 11.27
C LYS A 38 7.44 -26.56 11.34
N SER A 39 7.36 -27.69 10.65
CA SER A 39 8.39 -28.73 10.57
C SER A 39 8.23 -29.55 9.29
N ALA A 40 9.34 -30.09 8.78
CA ALA A 40 9.34 -31.08 7.70
C ALA A 40 8.69 -32.42 8.10
N ARG A 41 8.50 -32.66 9.40
CA ARG A 41 7.77 -33.84 9.93
C ARG A 41 6.26 -33.62 9.96
N ASP A 42 5.83 -32.36 10.06
CA ASP A 42 4.40 -32.05 10.06
C ASP A 42 3.77 -32.49 8.73
N PRO A 43 2.65 -33.22 8.74
CA PRO A 43 2.07 -33.75 7.49
C PRO A 43 1.77 -32.68 6.45
N ALA A 44 1.24 -31.50 6.88
CA ALA A 44 0.92 -30.42 5.97
C ALA A 44 2.19 -29.73 5.45
N GLY A 45 3.17 -29.48 6.32
CA GLY A 45 4.47 -28.93 5.94
C GLY A 45 5.20 -29.83 4.96
N ARG A 46 5.25 -31.15 5.23
CA ARG A 46 5.87 -32.14 4.35
C ARG A 46 5.24 -32.14 2.96
N ARG A 47 3.91 -32.09 2.88
CA ARG A 47 3.22 -32.09 1.59
C ARG A 47 3.58 -30.87 0.74
N VAL A 48 3.63 -29.69 1.33
CA VAL A 48 4.07 -28.46 0.63
C VAL A 48 5.52 -28.60 0.13
N LEU A 49 6.39 -29.22 0.91
CA LEU A 49 7.79 -29.45 0.51
C LEU A 49 7.92 -30.47 -0.64
N GLU A 50 7.12 -31.53 -0.64
CA GLU A 50 7.08 -32.50 -1.74
C GLU A 50 6.66 -31.84 -3.06
N ASP A 51 5.67 -30.96 -3.02
CA ASP A 51 5.16 -30.25 -4.19
C ASP A 51 6.14 -29.20 -4.73
N LEU A 52 7.07 -28.69 -3.90
CA LEU A 52 8.10 -27.72 -4.34
C LEU A 52 8.95 -28.27 -5.51
N ALA A 53 9.20 -29.56 -5.53
CA ALA A 53 9.98 -30.18 -6.62
C ALA A 53 9.32 -30.00 -7.99
N THR A 54 7.99 -30.05 -8.04
CA THR A 54 7.20 -29.86 -9.27
C THR A 54 7.32 -28.45 -9.84
N TYR A 55 7.45 -27.46 -8.96
CA TYR A 55 7.52 -26.03 -9.33
C TYR A 55 8.92 -25.44 -9.20
N ARG A 56 9.94 -26.26 -9.12
CA ARG A 56 11.34 -25.86 -8.86
C ARG A 56 11.83 -24.73 -9.75
N THR A 57 11.49 -24.76 -11.04
CA THR A 57 11.98 -23.79 -12.04
C THR A 57 11.36 -22.40 -11.89
N VAL A 58 10.26 -22.27 -11.15
CA VAL A 58 9.59 -20.98 -10.89
C VAL A 58 10.43 -20.13 -9.93
N PHE A 59 11.11 -20.79 -8.98
CA PHE A 59 11.90 -20.12 -7.95
C PHE A 59 13.34 -19.91 -8.43
N ASN A 60 13.61 -18.73 -8.94
CA ASN A 60 14.86 -18.40 -9.67
C ASN A 60 15.66 -17.22 -9.10
N ASP A 61 15.20 -16.61 -8.00
CA ASP A 61 15.77 -15.40 -7.37
C ASP A 61 15.71 -14.11 -8.23
N GLU A 62 15.21 -14.18 -9.45
CA GLU A 62 14.99 -13.00 -10.30
C GLU A 62 13.54 -12.51 -10.18
N PHE A 63 12.60 -13.39 -10.47
CA PHE A 63 11.18 -13.08 -10.42
C PHE A 63 10.53 -13.48 -9.10
N CYS A 64 10.85 -14.69 -8.60
CA CYS A 64 10.24 -15.26 -7.42
C CYS A 64 11.22 -16.10 -6.61
N CYS A 65 11.08 -16.09 -5.28
CA CYS A 65 11.80 -16.98 -4.38
C CYS A 65 10.87 -17.57 -3.30
N PHE A 66 11.27 -18.71 -2.75
CA PHE A 66 10.58 -19.40 -1.68
C PHE A 66 11.47 -19.47 -0.43
N PHE A 67 10.87 -19.15 0.70
CA PHE A 67 11.45 -19.36 2.01
C PHE A 67 10.50 -20.19 2.87
N GLY A 68 10.93 -21.36 3.33
CA GLY A 68 10.25 -22.10 4.37
C GLY A 68 10.74 -21.65 5.74
N VAL A 69 9.84 -21.55 6.73
CA VAL A 69 10.16 -21.27 8.12
C VAL A 69 9.89 -22.51 8.96
N SER A 70 10.94 -23.06 9.56
CA SER A 70 10.86 -24.21 10.48
C SER A 70 11.16 -23.78 11.90
N ILE A 71 10.35 -24.29 12.86
CA ILE A 71 10.55 -24.13 14.30
C ILE A 71 11.06 -25.41 14.96
N ASP A 72 11.32 -26.46 14.18
CA ASP A 72 11.79 -27.77 14.66
C ASP A 72 13.33 -27.87 14.53
N PRO A 73 14.10 -27.86 15.63
CA PRO A 73 15.57 -27.98 15.59
C PRO A 73 16.05 -29.25 14.89
N ASP A 74 15.28 -30.32 14.93
CA ASP A 74 15.63 -31.57 14.27
C ASP A 74 15.68 -31.44 12.74
N ASP A 75 14.98 -30.46 12.16
CA ASP A 75 15.02 -30.22 10.70
C ASP A 75 16.40 -29.74 10.24
N GLN A 76 17.09 -28.96 11.07
CA GLN A 76 18.48 -28.54 10.86
C GLN A 76 19.45 -29.68 11.19
N GLN A 77 19.35 -30.24 12.39
CA GLN A 77 20.29 -31.25 12.89
C GLN A 77 20.37 -32.51 11.99
N THR A 78 19.24 -32.94 11.44
CA THR A 78 19.17 -34.12 10.59
C THR A 78 19.13 -33.78 9.09
N SER A 79 19.37 -32.51 8.73
CA SER A 79 19.41 -32.02 7.33
C SER A 79 18.16 -32.40 6.51
N ARG A 80 16.97 -32.33 7.12
CA ARG A 80 15.70 -32.60 6.42
C ARG A 80 15.34 -31.54 5.42
N LEU A 81 15.69 -30.29 5.72
CA LEU A 81 15.49 -29.15 4.85
C LEU A 81 16.83 -28.73 4.23
N LYS A 82 16.86 -28.70 2.92
CA LYS A 82 18.04 -28.29 2.15
C LYS A 82 17.64 -27.20 1.16
N GLU A 83 18.50 -26.21 1.07
CA GLU A 83 18.37 -25.19 0.03
C GLU A 83 18.46 -25.80 -1.37
N GLN A 84 17.81 -25.13 -2.31
CA GLN A 84 17.96 -25.39 -3.74
C GLN A 84 18.17 -24.05 -4.44
N ILE A 85 19.41 -23.68 -4.59
CA ILE A 85 19.83 -22.41 -5.19
C ILE A 85 19.84 -22.51 -6.72
N PRO A 86 19.40 -21.45 -7.42
CA PRO A 86 18.72 -20.26 -6.91
C PRO A 86 17.28 -20.55 -6.49
N GLY A 87 16.70 -19.75 -5.59
CA GLY A 87 15.27 -19.59 -5.38
C GLY A 87 14.67 -20.25 -4.14
N ILE A 88 15.22 -21.31 -3.56
CA ILE A 88 14.61 -21.99 -2.40
C ILE A 88 15.59 -22.01 -1.23
N ARG A 89 15.11 -21.51 -0.06
CA ARG A 89 15.86 -21.46 1.21
C ARG A 89 14.92 -21.72 2.37
N PHE A 90 15.53 -21.98 3.56
CA PHE A 90 14.77 -22.17 4.79
C PHE A 90 15.35 -21.30 5.90
N PHE A 91 14.48 -20.73 6.73
CA PHE A 91 14.83 -20.04 7.98
C PHE A 91 14.65 -20.98 9.16
N TRP A 92 15.58 -20.87 10.12
CA TRP A 92 15.54 -21.53 11.41
C TRP A 92 14.96 -20.54 12.42
N ASP A 93 13.71 -20.80 12.87
CA ASP A 93 12.95 -19.91 13.76
C ASP A 93 12.71 -20.58 15.12
N PHE A 94 13.78 -21.10 15.72
CA PHE A 94 13.69 -21.88 16.98
C PHE A 94 13.30 -21.03 18.17
N ASP A 95 13.54 -19.71 18.12
CA ASP A 95 13.13 -18.71 19.09
C ASP A 95 11.75 -18.10 18.79
N LEU A 96 11.08 -18.55 17.74
CA LEU A 96 9.77 -18.09 17.27
C LEU A 96 9.69 -16.62 16.85
N ASN A 97 10.80 -15.92 16.73
CA ASN A 97 10.85 -14.48 16.46
C ASN A 97 10.21 -14.11 15.11
N ILE A 98 10.45 -14.90 14.05
CA ILE A 98 9.81 -14.68 12.74
C ILE A 98 8.32 -14.97 12.84
N SER A 99 7.96 -16.10 13.45
CA SER A 99 6.57 -16.53 13.61
C SER A 99 5.72 -15.54 14.40
N GLU A 100 6.27 -14.95 15.46
CA GLU A 100 5.62 -13.91 16.27
C GLU A 100 5.42 -12.62 15.46
N LYS A 101 6.47 -12.16 14.75
CA LYS A 101 6.38 -10.96 13.90
C LYS A 101 5.30 -11.06 12.82
N PHE A 102 5.10 -12.23 12.25
CA PHE A 102 4.06 -12.47 11.25
C PHE A 102 2.70 -12.85 11.85
N GLY A 103 2.62 -12.99 13.17
CA GLY A 103 1.39 -13.28 13.89
C GLY A 103 0.80 -14.65 13.53
N VAL A 104 1.66 -15.65 13.25
CA VAL A 104 1.21 -17.02 12.96
C VAL A 104 1.05 -17.87 14.22
N ILE A 105 1.35 -17.32 15.39
CA ILE A 105 1.16 -17.93 16.70
C ILE A 105 -0.10 -17.34 17.34
N GLU A 106 -1.07 -18.18 17.66
CA GLU A 106 -2.33 -17.82 18.33
C GLU A 106 -2.53 -18.69 19.58
N GLY A 107 -2.13 -18.18 20.75
CA GLY A 107 -2.08 -19.01 21.97
C GLY A 107 -1.14 -20.19 21.77
N ASP A 108 -1.64 -21.42 21.96
CA ASP A 108 -0.85 -22.66 21.77
C ASP A 108 -0.89 -23.18 20.32
N ARG A 109 -1.54 -22.46 19.40
CA ARG A 109 -1.68 -22.90 18.01
C ARG A 109 -0.68 -22.21 17.10
N TYR A 110 0.00 -23.02 16.29
CA TYR A 110 0.82 -22.57 15.18
C TYR A 110 0.00 -22.61 13.88
N ARG A 111 -0.25 -21.46 13.28
CA ARG A 111 -1.03 -21.34 12.05
C ARG A 111 -0.12 -21.49 10.82
N GLN A 112 -0.17 -22.65 10.19
CA GLN A 112 0.56 -22.91 8.96
C GLN A 112 -0.09 -22.16 7.79
N CYS A 113 0.69 -21.32 7.12
CA CYS A 113 0.24 -20.53 5.97
C CYS A 113 1.44 -20.07 5.15
N THR A 114 1.16 -19.60 3.94
CA THR A 114 2.14 -18.89 3.11
C THR A 114 1.73 -17.43 2.93
N TYR A 115 2.63 -16.53 3.25
CA TYR A 115 2.56 -15.13 2.86
C TYR A 115 3.14 -14.99 1.45
N ILE A 116 2.34 -14.47 0.52
CA ILE A 116 2.83 -13.97 -0.76
C ILE A 116 3.15 -12.49 -0.55
N ILE A 117 4.41 -12.12 -0.74
CA ILE A 117 4.94 -10.78 -0.50
C ILE A 117 5.39 -10.22 -1.84
N ASP A 118 5.02 -8.97 -2.14
CA ASP A 118 5.36 -8.32 -3.40
C ASP A 118 6.81 -7.78 -3.43
N GLU A 119 7.22 -7.25 -4.57
CA GLU A 119 8.56 -6.72 -4.83
C GLU A 119 8.94 -5.53 -3.91
N ARG A 120 7.97 -4.93 -3.25
CA ARG A 120 8.16 -3.82 -2.29
C ARG A 120 8.13 -4.28 -0.84
N LEU A 121 8.12 -5.59 -0.62
CA LEU A 121 7.99 -6.24 0.69
C LEU A 121 6.66 -5.90 1.39
N ARG A 122 5.56 -5.90 0.66
CA ARG A 122 4.21 -5.76 1.22
C ARG A 122 3.42 -7.05 1.01
N VAL A 123 2.60 -7.40 1.98
CA VAL A 123 1.75 -8.59 1.90
C VAL A 123 0.75 -8.44 0.76
N PHE A 124 0.84 -9.34 -0.20
CA PHE A 124 -0.09 -9.44 -1.32
C PHE A 124 -1.26 -10.38 -1.00
N ALA A 125 -0.96 -11.54 -0.40
CA ALA A 125 -1.96 -12.51 0.02
C ALA A 125 -1.45 -13.36 1.18
N VAL A 126 -2.36 -13.90 1.97
CA VAL A 126 -2.07 -14.88 3.03
C VAL A 126 -2.92 -16.11 2.77
N ILE A 127 -2.27 -17.23 2.48
CA ILE A 127 -2.93 -18.49 2.11
C ILE A 127 -2.69 -19.53 3.21
N PRO A 128 -3.71 -19.90 4.00
CA PRO A 128 -3.57 -20.98 4.98
C PRO A 128 -3.39 -22.31 4.27
N PHE A 129 -2.73 -23.27 4.91
CA PHE A 129 -2.55 -24.61 4.33
C PHE A 129 -3.88 -25.36 4.14
N GLY A 130 -4.90 -25.03 4.92
CA GLY A 130 -6.25 -25.58 4.78
C GLY A 130 -6.35 -27.10 5.09
N SER A 131 -7.51 -27.67 4.74
CA SER A 131 -7.77 -29.10 4.91
C SER A 131 -7.23 -29.98 3.77
N GLN A 132 -6.79 -29.34 2.68
CA GLN A 132 -6.23 -30.00 1.48
C GLN A 132 -4.87 -29.39 1.15
N PRO A 133 -3.82 -29.65 1.97
CA PRO A 133 -2.49 -29.08 1.77
C PRO A 133 -1.84 -29.49 0.45
N GLU A 134 -2.27 -30.59 -0.17
CA GLU A 134 -1.84 -31.05 -1.50
C GLU A 134 -2.17 -30.07 -2.64
N ASN A 135 -3.15 -29.18 -2.44
CA ASN A 135 -3.51 -28.17 -3.43
C ASN A 135 -2.83 -26.81 -3.16
N HIS A 136 -2.08 -26.69 -2.08
CA HIS A 136 -1.56 -25.41 -1.61
C HIS A 136 -0.66 -24.74 -2.64
N LEU A 137 0.37 -25.44 -3.13
CA LEU A 137 1.27 -24.88 -4.14
C LEU A 137 0.57 -24.59 -5.47
N ALA A 138 -0.39 -25.38 -5.89
CA ALA A 138 -1.18 -25.09 -7.08
C ALA A 138 -1.95 -23.76 -6.95
N ILE A 139 -2.50 -23.48 -5.76
CA ILE A 139 -3.16 -22.19 -5.46
C ILE A 139 -2.16 -21.06 -5.52
N LEU A 140 -0.97 -21.21 -4.93
CA LEU A 140 0.08 -20.19 -4.97
C LEU A 140 0.52 -19.91 -6.41
N MET A 141 0.67 -20.93 -7.24
CA MET A 141 1.05 -20.77 -8.65
C MET A 141 -0.06 -20.08 -9.46
N ALA A 142 -1.32 -20.40 -9.19
CA ALA A 142 -2.46 -19.73 -9.83
C ALA A 142 -2.53 -18.23 -9.45
N ILE A 143 -2.12 -17.86 -8.25
CA ILE A 143 -1.99 -16.46 -7.86
C ILE A 143 -0.78 -15.83 -8.57
N LEU A 144 0.38 -16.47 -8.54
CA LEU A 144 1.63 -15.97 -9.15
C LEU A 144 1.45 -15.69 -10.63
N SER A 145 0.73 -16.53 -11.36
CA SER A 145 0.48 -16.35 -12.81
C SER A 145 -0.34 -15.10 -13.16
N ARG A 146 -0.99 -14.49 -12.17
CA ARG A 146 -1.79 -13.26 -12.31
C ARG A 146 -1.09 -12.02 -11.77
N LEU A 147 0.09 -12.19 -11.14
CA LEU A 147 0.86 -11.05 -10.65
C LEU A 147 1.53 -10.32 -11.82
N PRO A 148 1.67 -8.99 -11.72
CA PRO A 148 2.40 -8.22 -12.72
C PRO A 148 3.82 -8.75 -12.92
N GLU A 149 4.27 -8.73 -14.16
CA GLU A 149 5.68 -9.00 -14.45
C GLU A 149 6.57 -7.94 -13.79
N ILE A 150 7.69 -8.37 -13.25
CA ILE A 150 8.74 -7.46 -12.78
C ILE A 150 9.58 -7.10 -13.99
N PRO A 151 9.60 -5.82 -14.41
CA PRO A 151 10.34 -5.44 -15.62
C PRO A 151 11.85 -5.65 -15.42
N PRO A 152 12.59 -5.95 -16.50
CA PRO A 152 14.04 -6.06 -16.42
C PRO A 152 14.67 -4.72 -16.02
N PRO A 153 15.90 -4.73 -15.49
CA PRO A 153 16.63 -3.52 -15.16
C PRO A 153 16.69 -2.55 -16.34
N GLN A 154 16.30 -1.29 -16.12
CA GLN A 154 16.33 -0.25 -17.13
C GLN A 154 16.70 1.10 -16.48
N PRO A 155 17.30 2.04 -17.23
CA PRO A 155 17.56 3.38 -16.73
C PRO A 155 16.25 4.07 -16.30
N ALA A 156 16.25 4.68 -15.13
CA ALA A 156 15.10 5.46 -14.67
C ALA A 156 14.98 6.75 -15.48
N SER A 157 13.77 7.06 -15.96
CA SER A 157 13.44 8.41 -16.48
C SER A 157 13.32 9.40 -15.34
N VAL A 158 13.42 10.70 -15.66
CA VAL A 158 13.10 11.76 -14.69
C VAL A 158 11.63 11.60 -14.27
N GLN A 159 11.38 11.47 -12.98
CA GLN A 159 10.06 11.32 -12.39
C GLN A 159 9.83 12.35 -11.31
N ALA A 160 8.57 12.73 -11.09
CA ALA A 160 8.22 13.53 -9.93
C ALA A 160 8.54 12.74 -8.64
N PRO A 161 8.98 13.41 -7.54
CA PRO A 161 9.27 12.76 -6.27
C PRO A 161 7.97 12.40 -5.54
N ILE A 162 7.29 11.40 -6.07
CA ILE A 162 6.02 10.88 -5.58
C ILE A 162 6.16 9.42 -5.15
N LEU A 163 5.24 8.97 -4.32
CA LEU A 163 5.13 7.57 -3.91
C LEU A 163 3.80 6.99 -4.40
N VAL A 164 3.85 5.88 -5.13
CA VAL A 164 2.66 5.13 -5.52
C VAL A 164 2.57 3.89 -4.64
N VAL A 165 1.51 3.78 -3.83
CA VAL A 165 1.31 2.67 -2.89
C VAL A 165 0.01 1.94 -3.26
N PRO A 166 0.08 0.70 -3.78
CA PRO A 166 -1.11 -0.09 -4.07
C PRO A 166 -1.72 -0.67 -2.78
N ARG A 167 -2.97 -1.11 -2.83
CA ARG A 167 -3.66 -1.88 -1.76
C ARG A 167 -3.64 -1.18 -0.39
N VAL A 168 -3.93 0.13 -0.35
CA VAL A 168 -4.16 0.85 0.90
C VAL A 168 -5.57 0.56 1.41
N PHE A 169 -6.57 0.62 0.50
CA PHE A 169 -7.95 0.22 0.77
C PHE A 169 -8.29 -1.05 0.01
N GLU A 170 -9.09 -1.91 0.62
CA GLU A 170 -9.68 -3.07 -0.04
C GLU A 170 -10.75 -2.64 -1.05
N PRO A 171 -11.03 -3.45 -2.08
CA PRO A 171 -12.10 -3.14 -3.06
C PRO A 171 -13.46 -2.90 -2.40
N GLU A 172 -13.80 -3.67 -1.38
CA GLU A 172 -15.07 -3.57 -0.64
C GLU A 172 -15.17 -2.23 0.09
N PHE A 173 -14.09 -1.78 0.73
CA PHE A 173 -14.07 -0.47 1.41
C PHE A 173 -14.12 0.69 0.41
N CYS A 174 -13.50 0.56 -0.75
CA CYS A 174 -13.65 1.54 -1.84
C CYS A 174 -15.11 1.67 -2.28
N GLN A 175 -15.82 0.54 -2.47
CA GLN A 175 -17.22 0.54 -2.83
C GLN A 175 -18.11 1.15 -1.74
N GLU A 176 -17.82 0.89 -0.48
CA GLU A 176 -18.53 1.48 0.67
C GLU A 176 -18.41 3.01 0.68
N LEU A 177 -17.21 3.56 0.43
CA LEU A 177 -16.99 5.01 0.33
C LEU A 177 -17.71 5.63 -0.88
N ILE A 178 -17.72 4.94 -2.02
CA ILE A 178 -18.47 5.38 -3.20
C ILE A 178 -19.97 5.35 -2.94
N ALA A 179 -20.47 4.29 -2.28
CA ALA A 179 -21.89 4.20 -1.89
C ALA A 179 -22.27 5.32 -0.93
N TYR A 180 -21.42 5.66 0.05
CA TYR A 180 -21.61 6.79 0.94
C TYR A 180 -21.73 8.11 0.16
N TYR A 181 -20.83 8.36 -0.80
CA TYR A 181 -20.91 9.53 -1.68
C TYR A 181 -22.24 9.57 -2.46
N ASN A 182 -22.62 8.45 -3.06
CA ASN A 182 -23.83 8.37 -3.87
C ASN A 182 -25.13 8.57 -3.06
N LEU A 183 -25.13 8.17 -1.79
CA LEU A 183 -26.25 8.34 -0.88
C LEU A 183 -26.42 9.80 -0.42
N HIS A 184 -25.29 10.49 -0.12
CA HIS A 184 -25.34 11.83 0.48
C HIS A 184 -25.16 12.95 -0.57
N GLY A 185 -24.69 12.60 -1.77
CA GLY A 185 -24.27 13.56 -2.79
C GLY A 185 -22.96 14.25 -2.42
N GLY A 186 -22.60 15.25 -3.20
CA GLY A 186 -21.42 16.07 -2.94
C GLY A 186 -21.69 17.52 -3.35
N ASP A 187 -21.08 18.45 -2.65
CA ASP A 187 -21.16 19.88 -2.94
C ASP A 187 -20.04 20.31 -3.88
N GLU A 188 -20.25 21.39 -4.62
CA GLU A 188 -19.22 22.00 -5.45
C GLU A 188 -18.01 22.38 -4.58
N SER A 189 -16.84 21.88 -4.98
CA SER A 189 -15.64 22.03 -4.19
C SER A 189 -14.81 23.24 -4.61
N GLY A 190 -14.64 24.19 -3.70
CA GLY A 190 -13.73 25.33 -3.85
C GLY A 190 -12.26 24.96 -3.65
N PHE A 191 -11.39 25.97 -3.72
CA PHE A 191 -9.98 25.89 -3.38
C PHE A 191 -9.58 27.06 -2.49
N MET A 192 -8.53 26.86 -1.68
CA MET A 192 -8.09 27.88 -0.73
C MET A 192 -7.22 28.92 -1.42
N ARG A 193 -7.48 30.20 -1.13
CA ARG A 193 -6.69 31.35 -1.60
C ARG A 193 -6.51 32.35 -0.45
N GLU A 194 -5.40 33.02 -0.44
CA GLU A 194 -5.18 34.12 0.49
C GLU A 194 -5.71 35.43 -0.12
N VAL A 195 -6.63 36.07 0.62
CA VAL A 195 -7.20 37.37 0.27
C VAL A 195 -7.16 38.22 1.53
N GLU A 196 -6.52 39.41 1.43
CA GLU A 196 -6.36 40.35 2.55
C GLU A 196 -5.80 39.75 3.83
N GLY A 197 -4.87 38.78 3.69
CA GLY A 197 -4.22 38.09 4.82
C GLY A 197 -5.05 36.99 5.46
N ARG A 198 -6.23 36.65 4.92
CA ARG A 198 -7.08 35.54 5.34
C ARG A 198 -7.11 34.44 4.27
N THR A 199 -7.18 33.22 4.72
CA THR A 199 -7.39 32.04 3.87
C THR A 199 -8.89 31.80 3.70
N ILE A 200 -9.40 32.00 2.47
CA ILE A 200 -10.81 31.78 2.14
C ILE A 200 -10.98 30.73 1.04
N GLY A 201 -12.13 30.05 1.06
CA GLY A 201 -12.54 29.14 0.01
C GLY A 201 -13.15 29.89 -1.17
N ILE A 202 -12.60 29.69 -2.37
CA ILE A 202 -13.12 30.30 -3.61
C ILE A 202 -13.66 29.21 -4.51
N GLN A 203 -14.84 29.44 -5.09
CA GLN A 203 -15.40 28.59 -6.14
C GLN A 203 -15.17 29.25 -7.50
N ASP A 204 -14.43 28.60 -8.37
CA ASP A 204 -14.16 29.04 -9.74
C ASP A 204 -14.19 27.79 -10.66
N PRO A 205 -15.29 27.59 -11.42
CA PRO A 205 -15.43 26.44 -12.32
C PRO A 205 -14.45 26.43 -13.50
N THR A 206 -13.74 27.53 -13.77
CA THR A 206 -12.67 27.60 -14.78
C THR A 206 -11.35 27.09 -14.24
N PHE A 207 -11.21 27.02 -12.92
CA PHE A 207 -10.00 26.55 -12.22
C PHE A 207 -10.17 25.16 -11.63
N LYS A 208 -11.38 24.84 -11.11
CA LYS A 208 -11.68 23.53 -10.50
C LYS A 208 -13.13 23.13 -10.75
N ARG A 209 -13.33 21.89 -11.25
CA ARG A 209 -14.64 21.22 -11.37
C ARG A 209 -14.57 19.90 -10.64
N ARG A 210 -15.05 19.87 -9.41
CA ARG A 210 -15.05 18.70 -8.54
C ARG A 210 -16.14 18.87 -7.50
N ARG A 211 -16.79 17.79 -7.15
CA ARG A 211 -17.73 17.75 -6.03
C ARG A 211 -17.16 16.91 -4.89
N ASP A 212 -17.27 17.38 -3.65
CA ASP A 212 -16.73 16.72 -2.48
C ASP A 212 -17.84 16.38 -1.51
N GLN A 213 -17.85 15.15 -0.99
CA GLN A 213 -18.68 14.70 0.12
C GLN A 213 -17.82 14.51 1.36
N ASN A 214 -18.09 15.25 2.42
CA ASN A 214 -17.49 15.02 3.73
C ASN A 214 -18.03 13.72 4.33
N ILE A 215 -17.17 12.92 4.89
CA ILE A 215 -17.55 11.71 5.61
C ILE A 215 -17.73 12.12 7.08
N PHE A 216 -18.98 12.07 7.57
CA PHE A 216 -19.32 12.32 8.99
C PHE A 216 -19.53 11.04 9.78
N ASP A 217 -19.59 9.88 9.11
CA ASP A 217 -19.66 8.57 9.75
C ASP A 217 -18.30 8.24 10.41
N GLU A 218 -18.27 8.25 11.74
CA GLU A 218 -17.07 8.00 12.55
C GLU A 218 -16.49 6.59 12.29
N ARG A 219 -17.34 5.60 12.02
CA ARG A 219 -16.90 4.24 11.69
C ARG A 219 -16.09 4.23 10.40
N LEU A 220 -16.56 4.93 9.35
CA LEU A 220 -15.85 5.04 8.09
C LEU A 220 -14.55 5.84 8.24
N GLN A 221 -14.57 6.94 9.01
CA GLN A 221 -13.36 7.70 9.30
C GLN A 221 -12.32 6.83 10.01
N GLN A 222 -12.73 6.14 11.09
CA GLN A 222 -11.82 5.28 11.85
C GLN A 222 -11.27 4.12 10.99
N ALA A 223 -12.13 3.51 10.17
CA ALA A 223 -11.72 2.46 9.24
C ALA A 223 -10.68 2.95 8.21
N ALA A 224 -10.82 4.19 7.71
CA ALA A 224 -9.84 4.81 6.82
C ALA A 224 -8.53 5.15 7.55
N ILE A 225 -8.61 5.68 8.77
CA ILE A 225 -7.45 6.02 9.61
C ILE A 225 -6.59 4.78 9.85
N ILE A 226 -7.18 3.67 10.28
CA ILE A 226 -6.45 2.41 10.56
C ILE A 226 -5.71 1.95 9.30
N ARG A 227 -6.37 1.90 8.15
CA ARG A 227 -5.75 1.46 6.89
C ARG A 227 -4.61 2.37 6.42
N ILE A 228 -4.79 3.67 6.57
CA ILE A 228 -3.74 4.65 6.25
C ILE A 228 -2.56 4.49 7.23
N HIS A 229 -2.84 4.36 8.52
CA HIS A 229 -1.80 4.17 9.53
C HIS A 229 -0.99 2.90 9.27
N ASP A 230 -1.65 1.78 9.02
CA ASP A 230 -0.98 0.47 8.93
C ASP A 230 -0.33 0.21 7.56
N ARG A 231 -0.84 0.82 6.48
CA ARG A 231 -0.44 0.49 5.11
C ARG A 231 0.20 1.62 4.32
N LEU A 232 -0.06 2.89 4.67
CA LEU A 232 0.45 4.04 3.94
C LEU A 232 1.55 4.80 4.71
N VAL A 233 1.33 5.07 6.00
CA VAL A 233 2.31 5.81 6.83
C VAL A 233 3.68 5.13 6.89
N PRO A 234 3.80 3.79 7.01
CA PRO A 234 5.11 3.12 6.96
C PRO A 234 5.84 3.33 5.63
N GLU A 235 5.11 3.34 4.51
CA GLU A 235 5.70 3.56 3.20
C GLU A 235 6.17 5.02 3.02
N ILE A 236 5.42 5.99 3.54
CA ILE A 236 5.83 7.40 3.59
C ILE A 236 7.09 7.56 4.44
N HIS A 237 7.12 6.91 5.61
CA HIS A 237 8.29 6.97 6.49
C HIS A 237 9.55 6.36 5.83
N LYS A 238 9.39 5.22 5.17
CA LYS A 238 10.47 4.56 4.43
C LYS A 238 11.02 5.42 3.28
N ALA A 239 10.13 6.06 2.51
CA ALA A 239 10.51 6.81 1.31
C ALA A 239 11.03 8.23 1.63
N PHE A 240 10.46 8.90 2.62
CA PHE A 240 10.70 10.33 2.88
C PHE A 240 11.23 10.62 4.29
N GLN A 241 11.47 9.62 5.13
CA GLN A 241 11.85 9.76 6.53
C GLN A 241 10.89 10.67 7.33
N PHE A 242 9.61 10.66 6.96
CA PHE A 242 8.58 11.50 7.54
C PHE A 242 7.53 10.64 8.26
N LYS A 243 7.30 10.94 9.55
CA LYS A 243 6.29 10.26 10.36
C LYS A 243 5.01 11.08 10.40
N ALA A 244 4.05 10.74 9.57
CA ALA A 244 2.71 11.34 9.63
C ALA A 244 1.98 10.85 10.89
N THR A 245 1.52 11.78 11.72
CA THR A 245 0.77 11.51 12.96
C THR A 245 -0.63 12.09 12.95
N ARG A 246 -0.95 12.93 11.95
CA ARG A 246 -2.22 13.66 11.82
C ARG A 246 -2.79 13.55 10.43
N ILE A 247 -4.11 13.53 10.37
CA ILE A 247 -4.92 13.57 9.15
C ILE A 247 -5.80 14.82 9.17
N GLU A 248 -5.85 15.56 8.06
CA GLU A 248 -6.81 16.61 7.83
C GLU A 248 -7.85 16.12 6.83
N ARG A 249 -9.10 16.27 7.18
CA ARG A 249 -10.33 15.98 6.42
C ARG A 249 -10.50 14.54 5.94
N HIS A 250 -11.74 14.13 5.95
CA HIS A 250 -12.19 12.85 5.40
C HIS A 250 -13.24 13.15 4.32
N ILE A 251 -12.81 13.16 3.04
CA ILE A 251 -13.70 13.47 1.92
C ILE A 251 -13.60 12.40 0.83
N VAL A 252 -14.74 12.13 0.20
CA VAL A 252 -14.80 11.48 -1.09
C VAL A 252 -15.02 12.56 -2.15
N ALA A 253 -14.08 12.69 -3.05
CA ALA A 253 -14.12 13.61 -4.18
C ALA A 253 -14.61 12.90 -5.43
N CYS A 254 -15.46 13.57 -6.22
CA CYS A 254 -15.95 13.09 -7.51
C CYS A 254 -15.62 14.08 -8.61
N TYR A 255 -14.95 13.59 -9.66
CA TYR A 255 -14.74 14.31 -10.91
C TYR A 255 -15.60 13.65 -12.00
N ASP A 256 -16.55 14.40 -12.55
CA ASP A 256 -17.50 13.91 -13.55
C ASP A 256 -16.99 14.18 -14.98
N GLY A 257 -16.86 13.12 -15.77
CA GLY A 257 -16.46 13.19 -17.18
C GLY A 257 -17.46 13.96 -18.05
N LYS A 258 -18.74 14.01 -17.69
CA LYS A 258 -19.74 14.80 -18.43
C LYS A 258 -19.47 16.30 -18.34
N SER A 259 -18.98 16.78 -17.20
CA SER A 259 -18.58 18.18 -16.99
C SER A 259 -17.09 18.42 -17.26
N GLY A 260 -16.34 17.38 -17.62
CA GLY A 260 -14.89 17.42 -17.78
C GLY A 260 -14.19 17.77 -16.46
N GLY A 261 -14.57 17.09 -15.36
CA GLY A 261 -14.05 17.36 -14.02
C GLY A 261 -12.51 17.40 -13.96
N PHE A 262 -11.96 18.46 -13.37
CA PHE A 262 -10.50 18.73 -13.33
C PHE A 262 -10.12 19.60 -12.14
N PHE A 263 -8.81 19.76 -11.90
CA PHE A 263 -8.25 20.80 -11.04
C PHE A 263 -6.94 21.31 -11.64
N ARG A 264 -6.88 22.60 -11.96
CA ARG A 264 -5.73 23.26 -12.60
C ARG A 264 -4.46 23.18 -11.73
N PRO A 265 -3.27 23.44 -12.30
CA PRO A 265 -2.02 23.44 -11.55
C PRO A 265 -2.06 24.33 -10.31
N HIS A 266 -1.76 23.75 -9.14
CA HIS A 266 -1.77 24.43 -7.84
C HIS A 266 -0.83 23.71 -6.86
N ARG A 267 -0.61 24.35 -5.71
CA ARG A 267 0.06 23.79 -4.53
C ARG A 267 -0.93 23.82 -3.37
N ASP A 268 -0.86 22.87 -2.47
CA ASP A 268 -1.87 22.69 -1.41
C ASP A 268 -1.58 23.46 -0.12
N ASN A 269 -0.39 24.06 0.03
CA ASN A 269 0.11 24.65 1.27
C ASN A 269 0.53 26.11 1.14
N THR A 270 -0.05 26.86 0.20
CA THR A 270 0.40 28.23 -0.15
C THR A 270 -0.26 29.34 0.66
N THR A 271 -1.21 29.05 1.52
CA THR A 271 -1.91 30.04 2.36
C THR A 271 -1.61 29.81 3.83
N LYS A 272 -1.81 30.84 4.68
CA LYS A 272 -1.61 30.71 6.14
C LYS A 272 -2.42 29.56 6.74
N GLY A 273 -3.67 29.37 6.29
CA GLY A 273 -4.54 28.32 6.78
C GLY A 273 -4.17 26.90 6.27
N THR A 274 -3.28 26.79 5.30
CA THR A 274 -2.91 25.50 4.70
C THR A 274 -1.43 25.12 4.82
N VAL A 275 -0.58 26.03 5.30
CA VAL A 275 0.88 25.86 5.37
C VAL A 275 1.34 24.63 6.20
N HIS A 276 0.48 24.15 7.10
CA HIS A 276 0.74 22.97 7.92
C HIS A 276 0.66 21.65 7.12
N ARG A 277 0.05 21.63 5.93
CA ARG A 277 -0.09 20.43 5.11
C ARG A 277 1.27 20.00 4.56
N LYS A 278 1.68 18.76 4.84
CA LYS A 278 2.97 18.22 4.39
C LYS A 278 2.81 17.32 3.17
N PHE A 279 1.92 16.33 3.25
CA PHE A 279 1.67 15.41 2.15
C PHE A 279 0.20 15.42 1.74
N ALA A 280 -0.02 15.49 0.43
CA ALA A 280 -1.30 15.21 -0.19
C ALA A 280 -1.39 13.73 -0.57
N VAL A 281 -2.56 13.15 -0.39
CA VAL A 281 -2.86 11.77 -0.77
C VAL A 281 -4.00 11.77 -1.77
N SER A 282 -3.77 11.19 -2.95
CA SER A 282 -4.83 10.87 -3.91
C SER A 282 -5.03 9.35 -3.88
N LEU A 283 -5.96 8.89 -3.06
CA LEU A 283 -6.32 7.48 -2.97
C LEU A 283 -7.48 7.22 -3.91
N ASN A 284 -7.22 6.47 -4.98
CA ASN A 284 -8.19 6.21 -6.03
C ASN A 284 -9.14 5.07 -5.62
N LEU A 285 -10.46 5.30 -5.75
CA LEU A 285 -11.46 4.32 -5.33
C LEU A 285 -11.92 3.41 -6.47
N ASN A 286 -11.84 3.87 -7.73
CA ASN A 286 -12.39 3.15 -8.88
C ASN A 286 -11.56 3.28 -10.17
N THR A 287 -10.24 3.28 -10.07
CA THR A 287 -9.36 3.26 -11.25
C THR A 287 -9.72 2.10 -12.18
N GLY A 288 -9.80 2.38 -13.49
CA GLY A 288 -10.25 1.45 -14.51
C GLY A 288 -11.73 1.62 -14.91
N GLN A 289 -12.53 2.40 -14.15
CA GLN A 289 -13.93 2.69 -14.45
C GLN A 289 -14.15 4.10 -15.03
N TYR A 290 -13.09 4.83 -15.30
CA TYR A 290 -13.12 6.17 -15.89
C TYR A 290 -11.90 6.38 -16.79
N GLN A 291 -11.93 7.44 -17.63
CA GLN A 291 -10.81 7.85 -18.47
C GLN A 291 -10.39 9.29 -18.15
N GLY A 292 -9.08 9.58 -18.27
CA GLY A 292 -8.49 10.86 -17.84
C GLY A 292 -8.37 10.96 -16.34
N GLY A 293 -8.43 12.16 -15.78
CA GLY A 293 -8.36 12.39 -14.34
C GLY A 293 -7.03 11.97 -13.69
N LEU A 294 -5.94 12.02 -14.45
CA LEU A 294 -4.60 11.63 -13.99
C LEU A 294 -3.92 12.79 -13.27
N LEU A 295 -3.06 12.48 -12.32
CA LEU A 295 -2.19 13.50 -11.72
C LEU A 295 -1.04 13.84 -12.66
N ARG A 296 -0.69 15.12 -12.74
CA ARG A 296 0.48 15.62 -13.46
C ARG A 296 1.23 16.63 -12.59
N PHE A 297 2.56 16.59 -12.67
CA PHE A 297 3.47 17.46 -11.94
C PHE A 297 4.30 18.23 -12.97
N PRO A 298 3.86 19.44 -13.42
CA PRO A 298 4.46 20.13 -14.57
C PRO A 298 5.94 20.47 -14.43
N GLU A 299 6.42 20.62 -13.20
CA GLU A 299 7.85 20.88 -12.92
C GLU A 299 8.76 19.68 -13.26
N PHE A 300 8.17 18.47 -13.40
CA PHE A 300 8.88 17.22 -13.65
C PHE A 300 8.54 16.61 -15.03
N GLY A 301 7.89 17.38 -15.91
CA GLY A 301 7.60 16.95 -17.27
C GLY A 301 6.11 16.70 -17.54
N ARG A 302 5.85 15.94 -18.61
CA ARG A 302 4.49 15.68 -19.09
C ARG A 302 3.91 14.33 -18.64
N GLN A 303 4.68 13.55 -17.90
CA GLN A 303 4.22 12.23 -17.41
C GLN A 303 3.01 12.42 -16.51
N THR A 304 2.13 11.44 -16.56
CA THR A 304 0.94 11.38 -15.73
C THR A 304 1.02 10.19 -14.78
N TYR A 305 0.41 10.35 -13.62
CA TYR A 305 0.51 9.38 -12.53
C TYR A 305 -0.88 9.00 -12.05
N THR A 306 -1.02 7.73 -11.72
CA THR A 306 -2.22 7.17 -11.09
C THR A 306 -1.83 5.97 -10.24
N ALA A 307 -2.71 5.58 -9.33
CA ALA A 307 -2.61 4.33 -8.57
C ALA A 307 -3.74 3.38 -9.00
N PRO A 308 -3.60 2.06 -8.84
CA PRO A 308 -4.72 1.14 -9.01
C PRO A 308 -5.86 1.48 -8.04
N ALA A 309 -7.04 0.91 -8.25
CA ALA A 309 -8.15 1.05 -7.29
C ALA A 309 -7.72 0.58 -5.89
N GLY A 310 -8.07 1.34 -4.87
CA GLY A 310 -7.61 1.15 -3.48
C GLY A 310 -6.16 1.54 -3.23
N GLY A 311 -5.42 2.00 -4.25
CA GLY A 311 -4.06 2.51 -4.11
C GLY A 311 -4.01 4.04 -4.01
N ALA A 312 -2.89 4.55 -3.52
CA ALA A 312 -2.63 5.97 -3.29
C ALA A 312 -1.44 6.49 -4.09
N VAL A 313 -1.55 7.72 -4.59
CA VAL A 313 -0.41 8.56 -4.97
C VAL A 313 -0.20 9.56 -3.86
N VAL A 314 1.00 9.58 -3.27
CA VAL A 314 1.41 10.48 -2.18
C VAL A 314 2.48 11.42 -2.69
N PHE A 315 2.34 12.70 -2.39
CA PHE A 315 3.30 13.72 -2.80
C PHE A 315 3.32 14.91 -1.83
N SER A 316 4.42 15.65 -1.83
CA SER A 316 4.53 16.88 -1.03
C SER A 316 3.50 17.91 -1.47
N CYS A 317 2.80 18.53 -0.51
CA CYS A 317 1.88 19.65 -0.78
C CYS A 317 2.55 20.87 -1.43
N SER A 318 3.87 20.93 -1.40
CA SER A 318 4.66 21.98 -2.06
C SER A 318 4.92 21.73 -3.55
N LEU A 319 4.61 20.55 -4.09
CA LEU A 319 4.74 20.28 -5.51
C LEU A 319 3.61 20.93 -6.31
N LEU A 320 3.96 21.59 -7.41
CA LEU A 320 2.96 22.04 -8.38
C LEU A 320 2.34 20.82 -9.04
N HIS A 321 1.03 20.66 -8.90
CA HIS A 321 0.32 19.52 -9.43
C HIS A 321 -1.07 19.87 -9.94
N GLU A 322 -1.62 19.01 -10.78
CA GLU A 322 -2.99 19.14 -11.29
C GLU A 322 -3.66 17.75 -11.40
N ALA A 323 -4.99 17.75 -11.41
CA ALA A 323 -5.77 16.64 -11.91
C ALA A 323 -6.24 16.98 -13.33
N THR A 324 -5.78 16.20 -14.32
CA THR A 324 -6.19 16.38 -15.73
C THR A 324 -7.68 16.13 -15.88
N PRO A 325 -8.34 16.64 -16.94
CA PRO A 325 -9.75 16.42 -17.12
C PRO A 325 -10.12 14.94 -17.18
N VAL A 326 -11.20 14.57 -16.48
CA VAL A 326 -11.88 13.29 -16.68
C VAL A 326 -12.68 13.39 -17.96
N THR A 327 -12.46 12.49 -18.89
CA THR A 327 -13.08 12.52 -20.23
C THR A 327 -14.26 11.55 -20.36
N GLN A 328 -14.32 10.52 -19.50
CA GLN A 328 -15.39 9.55 -19.46
C GLN A 328 -15.56 8.96 -18.06
N GLY A 329 -16.81 8.70 -17.66
CA GLY A 329 -17.13 8.09 -16.37
C GLY A 329 -17.03 9.06 -15.19
N LEU A 330 -17.03 8.51 -13.99
CA LEU A 330 -16.91 9.23 -12.72
C LEU A 330 -15.64 8.75 -12.02
N ARG A 331 -14.71 9.68 -11.74
CA ARG A 331 -13.54 9.38 -10.92
C ARG A 331 -13.84 9.69 -9.46
N TYR A 332 -13.81 8.67 -8.60
CA TYR A 332 -13.90 8.81 -7.16
C TYR A 332 -12.52 8.69 -6.52
N ALA A 333 -12.22 9.59 -5.57
CA ALA A 333 -10.98 9.56 -4.82
C ALA A 333 -11.19 10.01 -3.37
N TYR A 334 -10.53 9.36 -2.43
CA TYR A 334 -10.42 9.80 -1.05
C TYR A 334 -9.15 10.66 -0.91
N LEU A 335 -9.30 11.91 -0.44
CA LEU A 335 -8.26 12.94 -0.54
C LEU A 335 -7.90 13.58 0.82
N PRO A 336 -7.21 12.89 1.73
CA PRO A 336 -6.73 13.48 2.97
C PRO A 336 -5.42 14.24 2.76
N PHE A 337 -5.10 15.14 3.69
CA PHE A 337 -3.77 15.66 3.90
C PHE A 337 -3.16 15.03 5.15
N LEU A 338 -1.86 14.76 5.07
CA LEU A 338 -1.09 14.21 6.18
C LEU A 338 -0.06 15.23 6.66
N TYR A 339 0.13 15.27 7.97
CA TYR A 339 1.10 16.14 8.62
C TYR A 339 1.53 15.55 9.97
N ASP A 340 2.48 16.17 10.65
CA ASP A 340 3.03 15.77 11.95
C ASP A 340 2.52 16.65 13.09
N ASP A 341 2.93 16.35 14.32
CA ASP A 341 2.53 17.10 15.51
C ASP A 341 3.10 18.53 15.52
N ASP A 342 4.26 18.78 14.91
CA ASP A 342 4.80 20.14 14.81
C ASP A 342 3.98 20.98 13.83
N ALA A 343 3.57 20.41 12.72
CA ALA A 343 2.64 21.06 11.80
C ALA A 343 1.24 21.27 12.41
N ALA A 344 0.82 20.41 13.35
CA ALA A 344 -0.42 20.62 14.11
C ALA A 344 -0.39 21.92 14.93
N LYS A 345 0.74 22.21 15.58
CA LYS A 345 0.94 23.48 16.31
C LYS A 345 0.83 24.69 15.38
N ILE A 346 1.42 24.60 14.18
CA ILE A 346 1.31 25.65 13.16
C ILE A 346 -0.15 25.83 12.73
N ARG A 347 -0.88 24.74 12.53
CA ARG A 347 -2.30 24.78 12.20
C ARG A 347 -3.11 25.52 13.27
N GLU A 348 -2.91 25.20 14.54
CA GLU A 348 -3.58 25.82 15.67
C GLU A 348 -3.31 27.34 15.72
N MET A 349 -2.05 27.76 15.58
CA MET A 349 -1.68 29.18 15.53
C MET A 349 -2.34 29.92 14.36
N ASN A 350 -2.59 29.24 13.26
CA ASN A 350 -3.09 29.82 12.03
C ASN A 350 -4.63 29.75 11.89
N LEU A 351 -5.36 29.14 12.82
CA LEU A 351 -6.82 29.10 12.80
C LEU A 351 -7.46 30.50 12.73
N GLN A 352 -6.82 31.49 13.34
CA GLN A 352 -7.26 32.90 13.29
C GLN A 352 -7.27 33.51 11.88
N PHE A 353 -6.58 32.93 10.91
CA PHE A 353 -6.53 33.41 9.53
C PHE A 353 -7.54 32.71 8.61
N LEU A 354 -8.29 31.75 9.09
CA LEU A 354 -9.40 31.15 8.34
C LEU A 354 -10.58 32.12 8.30
N GLY A 355 -11.12 32.35 7.11
CA GLY A 355 -12.26 33.25 6.86
C GLY A 355 -13.48 32.53 6.37
#